data_f536620653d85fc5c49cba58bbb9badf
#
_entry.id   f536620653d85fc5c49cba58bbb9badf
#
_cell.length_a   1.000
_cell.length_b   1.000
_cell.length_c   1.000
_cell.angle_alpha   90.00
_cell.angle_beta   90.00
_cell.angle_gamma   90.00
#
_symmetry.space_group_name_H-M   'P 1'
#
loop_
_entity.id
_entity.type
_entity.pdbx_description
1 polymer ?
#
loop_
_entity_poly.entity_id
_entity_poly.type
_entity_poly.pdbx_seq_one_letter_code
_entity_poly.pdbx_strand_id
1 'polypeptide(L)'
;LGDVYKRQVLCHDITQIIRDISKGPVFRKGHIVTEEDIPILLSVGKEHLYIWENDETMLHEDEAAEILRGLCQGPNMKASAPKEGKIELTAGCDGLFLVDTERLRAVNALGDMMIATRFAGFPVKTGDKLCGTRVIPLVIARERMERAKAVVGTEPLLKLLPMRPKRYGLVVTGSEVFHGRIRDTFTGVILEKLGEYGCEMAFHTVLD
;
A
#
# COMPACT_ATOMS: atom_id res chain seq x y z
N LEU A 1 -7.10 8.63 40.19
CA LEU A 1 -7.23 8.50 38.72
C LEU A 1 -7.20 9.86 38.02
N GLY A 2 -7.68 10.97 38.63
CA GLY A 2 -7.66 12.29 38.00
C GLY A 2 -6.27 12.87 37.74
N ASP A 3 -5.28 12.61 38.60
CA ASP A 3 -3.92 13.16 38.44
C ASP A 3 -3.12 12.48 37.33
N VAL A 4 -3.51 11.28 36.92
CA VAL A 4 -2.86 10.51 35.84
C VAL A 4 -3.09 11.17 34.47
N TYR A 5 -4.15 11.94 34.30
CA TYR A 5 -4.55 12.52 33.01
C TYR A 5 -4.14 13.98 32.80
N LYS A 6 -3.70 14.66 33.83
CA LYS A 6 -3.28 16.06 33.72
C LYS A 6 -1.93 16.21 33.05
N ARG A 7 -1.82 17.13 32.07
CA ARG A 7 -0.61 17.50 31.33
C ARG A 7 -0.05 16.39 30.41
N GLN A 8 -0.82 15.35 30.15
CA GLN A 8 -0.43 14.28 29.25
C GLN A 8 -0.76 14.67 27.81
N VAL A 9 0.09 14.25 26.89
CA VAL A 9 -0.11 14.50 25.46
C VAL A 9 -0.77 13.27 24.83
N LEU A 10 -1.90 13.47 24.17
CA LEU A 10 -2.59 12.36 23.48
C LEU A 10 -1.73 11.83 22.32
N CYS A 11 -1.52 10.51 22.31
CA CYS A 11 -0.74 9.82 21.29
C CYS A 11 -1.52 9.59 19.98
N HIS A 12 -2.85 9.66 20.03
CA HIS A 12 -3.74 9.43 18.89
C HIS A 12 -5.01 10.24 19.00
N ASP A 13 -5.77 10.32 17.89
CA ASP A 13 -7.07 10.97 17.87
C ASP A 13 -8.08 10.18 18.71
N ILE A 14 -8.83 10.86 19.59
CA ILE A 14 -9.97 10.29 20.30
C ILE A 14 -11.23 10.62 19.52
N THR A 15 -11.84 9.62 18.93
CA THR A 15 -13.05 9.76 18.09
C THR A 15 -14.31 9.46 18.91
N GLN A 16 -15.30 10.30 18.78
CA GLN A 16 -16.65 10.05 19.28
C GLN A 16 -17.59 9.72 18.11
N ILE A 17 -18.42 8.70 18.30
CA ILE A 17 -19.49 8.34 17.38
C ILE A 17 -20.82 8.49 18.13
N ILE A 18 -21.60 9.49 17.71
CA ILE A 18 -22.98 9.65 18.19
C ILE A 18 -23.87 9.23 17.02
N ARG A 19 -24.66 8.17 17.25
CA ARG A 19 -25.54 7.59 16.24
C ARG A 19 -26.43 8.68 15.64
N ASP A 20 -26.46 8.75 14.33
CA ASP A 20 -27.28 9.66 13.51
C ASP A 20 -26.99 11.18 13.70
N ILE A 21 -25.94 11.56 14.48
CA ILE A 21 -25.61 12.94 14.76
C ILE A 21 -24.20 13.32 14.28
N SER A 22 -23.15 12.61 14.73
CA SER A 22 -21.79 12.95 14.39
C SER A 22 -20.81 11.79 14.51
N LYS A 23 -19.78 11.83 13.67
CA LYS A 23 -18.60 10.96 13.77
C LYS A 23 -17.37 11.83 13.52
N GLY A 24 -16.53 12.00 14.53
CA GLY A 24 -15.32 12.80 14.38
C GLY A 24 -14.41 12.76 15.61
N PRO A 25 -13.17 13.28 15.49
CA PRO A 25 -12.26 13.40 16.62
C PRO A 25 -12.77 14.48 17.59
N VAL A 26 -12.96 14.10 18.85
CA VAL A 26 -13.23 15.02 19.97
C VAL A 26 -11.91 15.66 20.42
N PHE A 27 -10.86 14.87 20.47
CA PHE A 27 -9.50 15.34 20.72
C PHE A 27 -8.58 14.79 19.63
N ARG A 28 -7.63 15.63 19.21
CA ARG A 28 -6.62 15.23 18.22
C ARG A 28 -5.32 14.81 18.90
N LYS A 29 -4.55 14.00 18.20
CA LYS A 29 -3.17 13.70 18.56
C LYS A 29 -2.40 14.98 18.87
N GLY A 30 -1.62 14.96 19.94
CA GLY A 30 -0.88 16.13 20.42
C GLY A 30 -1.68 17.06 21.34
N HIS A 31 -2.98 16.80 21.60
CA HIS A 31 -3.75 17.55 22.58
C HIS A 31 -3.21 17.30 24.01
N ILE A 32 -2.99 18.37 24.76
CA ILE A 32 -2.59 18.31 26.16
C ILE A 32 -3.84 18.21 27.01
N VAL A 33 -3.99 17.09 27.72
CA VAL A 33 -5.17 16.82 28.54
C VAL A 33 -5.25 17.79 29.74
N THR A 34 -6.37 18.47 29.87
CA THR A 34 -6.71 19.35 30.98
C THR A 34 -7.72 18.68 31.93
N GLU A 35 -7.99 19.31 33.09
CA GLU A 35 -9.04 18.82 34.01
C GLU A 35 -10.43 18.83 33.39
N GLU A 36 -10.70 19.82 32.53
CA GLU A 36 -11.98 19.98 31.85
C GLU A 36 -12.24 18.89 30.78
N ASP A 37 -11.17 18.27 30.27
CA ASP A 37 -11.26 17.19 29.26
C ASP A 37 -11.63 15.83 29.89
N ILE A 38 -11.35 15.63 31.19
CA ILE A 38 -11.53 14.35 31.88
C ILE A 38 -12.97 13.84 31.76
N PRO A 39 -14.02 14.65 32.05
CA PRO A 39 -15.41 14.21 31.92
C PRO A 39 -15.75 13.77 30.48
N ILE A 40 -15.19 14.47 29.49
CA ILE A 40 -15.41 14.17 28.07
C ILE A 40 -14.74 12.86 27.69
N LEU A 41 -13.49 12.65 28.12
CA LEU A 41 -12.76 11.39 27.90
C LEU A 41 -13.48 10.20 28.51
N LEU A 42 -13.97 10.34 29.74
CA LEU A 42 -14.76 9.30 30.41
C LEU A 42 -16.08 9.03 29.65
N SER A 43 -16.74 10.06 29.13
CA SER A 43 -18.00 9.92 28.38
C SER A 43 -17.83 9.13 27.08
N VAL A 44 -16.63 9.14 26.48
CA VAL A 44 -16.30 8.34 25.29
C VAL A 44 -15.63 7.01 25.62
N GLY A 45 -15.72 6.58 26.91
CA GLY A 45 -15.24 5.28 27.38
C GLY A 45 -13.73 5.18 27.53
N LYS A 46 -13.03 6.31 27.71
CA LYS A 46 -11.56 6.35 27.87
C LYS A 46 -11.21 6.52 29.36
N GLU A 47 -11.19 5.41 30.08
CA GLU A 47 -10.75 5.37 31.49
C GLU A 47 -9.23 5.39 31.62
N HIS A 48 -8.53 4.92 30.58
CA HIS A 48 -7.08 4.88 30.51
C HIS A 48 -6.63 5.51 29.19
N LEU A 49 -5.57 6.32 29.27
CA LEU A 49 -4.93 6.93 28.09
C LEU A 49 -3.51 6.40 27.96
N TYR A 50 -3.09 6.15 26.72
CA TYR A 50 -1.68 5.93 26.41
C TYR A 50 -0.97 7.27 26.46
N ILE A 51 0.06 7.36 27.30
CA ILE A 51 0.91 8.53 27.43
C ILE A 51 2.15 8.29 26.61
N TRP A 52 2.62 9.31 25.92
CA TRP A 52 3.93 9.32 25.31
C TRP A 52 4.98 9.66 26.39
N GLU A 53 5.67 8.65 26.91
CA GLU A 53 6.97 8.83 27.53
C GLU A 53 8.03 8.64 26.44
N ASN A 54 9.00 9.55 26.39
CA ASN A 54 10.03 9.54 25.33
C ASN A 54 10.98 8.35 25.58
N ASP A 55 10.60 7.18 25.09
CA ASP A 55 11.39 5.95 25.14
C ASP A 55 12.01 5.73 23.76
N GLU A 56 13.31 5.95 23.64
CA GLU A 56 14.07 5.79 22.40
C GLU A 56 14.06 4.35 21.86
N THR A 57 13.70 3.37 22.69
CA THR A 57 13.57 1.95 22.30
C THR A 57 12.26 1.64 21.60
N MET A 58 11.29 2.56 21.67
CA MET A 58 9.97 2.43 21.09
C MET A 58 9.78 3.42 19.93
N LEU A 59 8.89 3.08 19.02
CA LEU A 59 8.46 3.93 17.91
C LEU A 59 6.94 4.10 17.96
N HIS A 60 6.47 5.31 17.68
CA HIS A 60 5.05 5.55 17.44
C HIS A 60 4.60 4.84 16.15
N GLU A 61 3.32 4.42 16.08
CA GLU A 61 2.76 3.70 14.94
C GLU A 61 3.00 4.40 13.60
N ASP A 62 2.93 5.73 13.54
CA ASP A 62 3.14 6.48 12.30
C ASP A 62 4.62 6.51 11.88
N GLU A 63 5.56 6.59 12.82
CA GLU A 63 7.00 6.48 12.53
C GLU A 63 7.36 5.09 12.04
N ALA A 64 6.81 4.08 12.67
CA ALA A 64 6.99 2.69 12.26
C ALA A 64 6.32 2.40 10.90
N ALA A 65 5.17 3.03 10.63
CA ALA A 65 4.50 2.93 9.32
C ALA A 65 5.36 3.50 8.19
N GLU A 66 6.08 4.61 8.43
CA GLU A 66 7.03 5.16 7.45
C GLU A 66 8.22 4.22 7.18
N ILE A 67 8.72 3.54 8.21
CA ILE A 67 9.73 2.50 8.02
C ILE A 67 9.16 1.36 7.16
N LEU A 68 7.98 0.86 7.51
CA LEU A 68 7.32 -0.23 6.78
C LEU A 68 7.03 0.15 5.33
N ARG A 69 6.62 1.41 5.07
CA ARG A 69 6.48 1.97 3.72
C ARG A 69 7.79 1.89 2.95
N GLY A 70 8.90 2.33 3.58
CA GLY A 70 10.23 2.29 2.96
C GLY A 70 10.68 0.88 2.56
N LEU A 71 10.27 -0.14 3.32
CA LEU A 71 10.54 -1.55 2.98
C LEU A 71 9.71 -2.05 1.80
N CYS A 72 8.52 -1.47 1.59
CA CYS A 72 7.60 -1.89 0.54
C CYS A 72 7.80 -1.13 -0.77
N GLN A 73 7.96 0.19 -0.70
CA GLN A 73 7.81 1.09 -1.84
C GLN A 73 9.01 1.03 -2.80
N GLY A 74 8.78 0.47 -3.97
CA GLY A 74 9.68 0.60 -5.12
C GLY A 74 9.41 1.86 -5.96
N PRO A 75 10.20 2.08 -7.01
CA PRO A 75 9.98 3.17 -7.97
C PRO A 75 8.58 3.14 -8.59
N ASN A 76 8.13 4.30 -9.08
CA ASN A 76 6.85 4.50 -9.79
C ASN A 76 5.59 4.27 -8.91
N MET A 77 5.73 4.29 -7.59
CA MET A 77 4.63 4.19 -6.64
C MET A 77 4.47 5.48 -5.85
N LYS A 78 3.24 5.81 -5.46
CA LYS A 78 2.90 6.95 -4.61
C LYS A 78 2.38 6.42 -3.28
N ALA A 79 2.80 7.05 -2.18
CA ALA A 79 2.33 6.73 -0.84
C ALA A 79 1.32 7.77 -0.35
N SER A 80 0.33 7.34 0.42
CA SER A 80 -0.49 8.24 1.23
C SER A 80 0.31 8.77 2.43
N ALA A 81 -0.19 9.83 3.07
CA ALA A 81 0.29 10.19 4.40
C ALA A 81 -0.03 9.06 5.41
N PRO A 82 0.78 8.89 6.46
CA PRO A 82 0.49 7.95 7.53
C PRO A 82 -0.75 8.39 8.30
N LYS A 83 -1.58 7.43 8.67
CA LYS A 83 -2.77 7.65 9.49
C LYS A 83 -3.07 6.39 10.30
N GLU A 84 -3.04 6.51 11.63
CA GLU A 84 -3.28 5.38 12.55
C GLU A 84 -2.42 4.15 12.19
N GLY A 85 -1.13 4.36 11.97
CA GLY A 85 -0.18 3.31 11.61
C GLY A 85 -0.34 2.73 10.21
N LYS A 86 -1.18 3.34 9.33
CA LYS A 86 -1.48 2.85 7.98
C LYS A 86 -0.92 3.76 6.91
N ILE A 87 -0.39 3.15 5.85
CA ILE A 87 -0.02 3.82 4.61
C ILE A 87 -0.50 2.96 3.43
N GLU A 88 -1.12 3.60 2.43
CA GLU A 88 -1.48 2.97 1.17
C GLU A 88 -0.47 3.34 0.08
N LEU A 89 -0.11 2.37 -0.76
CA LEU A 89 0.69 2.57 -1.96
C LEU A 89 -0.18 2.42 -3.20
N THR A 90 -0.07 3.38 -4.11
CA THR A 90 -0.80 3.40 -5.39
C THR A 90 0.16 3.43 -6.58
N ALA A 91 -0.29 2.96 -7.73
CA ALA A 91 0.47 3.00 -8.96
C ALA A 91 0.64 4.45 -9.46
N GLY A 92 1.89 4.86 -9.69
CA GLY A 92 2.22 6.16 -10.28
C GLY A 92 2.21 6.15 -11.81
N CYS A 93 2.19 4.97 -12.42
CA CYS A 93 2.12 4.77 -13.87
C CYS A 93 1.43 3.43 -14.19
N ASP A 94 1.04 3.26 -15.43
CA ASP A 94 0.62 1.95 -15.97
C ASP A 94 1.84 1.02 -16.02
N GLY A 95 1.71 -0.21 -15.52
CA GLY A 95 2.85 -1.09 -15.41
C GLY A 95 2.51 -2.53 -14.98
N LEU A 96 3.56 -3.35 -14.92
CA LEU A 96 3.49 -4.69 -14.34
C LEU A 96 3.85 -4.63 -12.86
N PHE A 97 2.93 -5.06 -12.00
CA PHE A 97 3.14 -5.09 -10.56
C PHE A 97 3.75 -6.42 -10.10
N LEU A 98 4.85 -6.34 -9.37
CA LEU A 98 5.59 -7.50 -8.84
C LEU A 98 5.73 -7.40 -7.33
N VAL A 99 5.72 -8.56 -6.66
CA VAL A 99 5.83 -8.70 -5.20
C VAL A 99 6.84 -9.80 -4.88
N ASP A 100 7.78 -9.52 -4.00
CA ASP A 100 8.59 -10.56 -3.37
C ASP A 100 7.79 -11.23 -2.25
N THR A 101 7.10 -12.30 -2.60
CA THR A 101 6.15 -12.97 -1.71
C THR A 101 6.82 -13.69 -0.56
N GLU A 102 8.05 -14.16 -0.72
CA GLU A 102 8.79 -14.86 0.35
C GLU A 102 9.19 -13.89 1.44
N ARG A 103 9.86 -12.77 1.08
CA ARG A 103 10.24 -11.74 2.05
C ARG A 103 9.02 -11.06 2.67
N LEU A 104 7.94 -10.83 1.89
CA LEU A 104 6.69 -10.29 2.39
C LEU A 104 6.07 -11.18 3.47
N ARG A 105 6.01 -12.50 3.24
CA ARG A 105 5.54 -13.47 4.24
C ARG A 105 6.42 -13.48 5.49
N ALA A 106 7.74 -13.39 5.32
CA ALA A 106 8.67 -13.34 6.44
C ALA A 106 8.48 -12.09 7.31
N VAL A 107 8.24 -10.92 6.71
CA VAL A 107 7.90 -9.69 7.45
C VAL A 107 6.59 -9.85 8.20
N ASN A 108 5.52 -10.30 7.52
CA ASN A 108 4.22 -10.50 8.16
C ASN A 108 4.27 -11.54 9.31
N ALA A 109 5.18 -12.51 9.24
CA ALA A 109 5.38 -13.51 10.29
C ALA A 109 6.05 -12.95 11.56
N LEU A 110 6.66 -11.75 11.50
CA LEU A 110 7.22 -11.09 12.69
C LEU A 110 6.13 -10.67 13.69
N GLY A 111 4.88 -10.50 13.24
CA GLY A 111 3.76 -10.00 14.05
C GLY A 111 3.81 -8.48 14.23
N ASP A 112 2.76 -7.93 14.85
CA ASP A 112 2.58 -6.49 15.14
C ASP A 112 2.58 -5.56 13.91
N MET A 113 2.78 -6.08 12.72
CA MET A 113 2.73 -5.36 11.44
C MET A 113 2.11 -6.22 10.35
N MET A 114 1.53 -5.57 9.33
CA MET A 114 0.85 -6.25 8.24
C MET A 114 1.10 -5.52 6.92
N ILE A 115 1.40 -6.28 5.89
CA ILE A 115 1.51 -5.84 4.51
C ILE A 115 0.51 -6.67 3.68
N ALA A 116 -0.49 -6.01 3.09
CA ALA A 116 -1.47 -6.62 2.19
C ALA A 116 -1.30 -6.03 0.79
N THR A 117 -1.23 -6.87 -0.23
CA THR A 117 -1.00 -6.46 -1.62
C THR A 117 -2.06 -7.01 -2.56
N ARG A 118 -2.20 -6.40 -3.74
CA ARG A 118 -2.84 -7.05 -4.89
C ARG A 118 -2.03 -8.28 -5.31
N PHE A 119 -2.63 -9.12 -6.17
CA PHE A 119 -1.90 -10.19 -6.83
C PHE A 119 -0.76 -9.65 -7.70
N ALA A 120 0.40 -10.29 -7.58
CA ALA A 120 1.57 -10.00 -8.40
C ALA A 120 1.46 -10.61 -9.81
N GLY A 121 2.22 -10.06 -10.77
CA GLY A 121 2.30 -10.59 -12.12
C GLY A 121 1.15 -10.11 -13.04
N PHE A 122 0.36 -9.12 -12.60
CA PHE A 122 -0.72 -8.54 -13.38
C PHE A 122 -0.45 -7.08 -13.75
N PRO A 123 -0.94 -6.62 -14.91
CA PRO A 123 -0.91 -5.20 -15.25
C PRO A 123 -1.79 -4.39 -14.31
N VAL A 124 -1.34 -3.18 -14.02
CA VAL A 124 -2.06 -2.19 -13.21
C VAL A 124 -2.10 -0.86 -13.95
N LYS A 125 -3.10 -0.05 -13.64
CA LYS A 125 -3.27 1.30 -14.16
C LYS A 125 -2.83 2.34 -13.14
N THR A 126 -2.46 3.50 -13.63
CA THR A 126 -2.16 4.68 -12.79
C THR A 126 -3.30 4.94 -11.81
N GLY A 127 -2.97 5.07 -10.52
CA GLY A 127 -3.93 5.28 -9.44
C GLY A 127 -4.48 4.00 -8.80
N ASP A 128 -4.22 2.82 -9.38
CA ASP A 128 -4.61 1.56 -8.76
C ASP A 128 -3.94 1.38 -7.38
N LYS A 129 -4.72 0.89 -6.40
CA LYS A 129 -4.17 0.51 -5.09
C LYS A 129 -3.34 -0.76 -5.23
N LEU A 130 -2.08 -0.69 -4.81
CA LEU A 130 -1.11 -1.79 -4.91
C LEU A 130 -0.94 -2.53 -3.58
N CYS A 131 -0.84 -1.75 -2.49
CA CYS A 131 -0.50 -2.26 -1.18
C CYS A 131 -1.12 -1.38 -0.10
N GLY A 132 -1.52 -2.01 1.00
CA GLY A 132 -1.79 -1.36 2.28
C GLY A 132 -0.84 -1.91 3.33
N THR A 133 -0.17 -1.04 4.06
CA THR A 133 0.65 -1.40 5.21
C THR A 133 -0.01 -0.94 6.49
N ARG A 134 0.22 -1.66 7.59
CA ARG A 134 -0.24 -1.27 8.91
C ARG A 134 0.71 -1.73 9.98
N VAL A 135 1.03 -0.85 10.91
CA VAL A 135 1.56 -1.18 12.23
C VAL A 135 0.36 -1.27 13.18
N ILE A 136 0.23 -2.40 13.88
CA ILE A 136 -0.99 -2.74 14.63
C ILE A 136 -1.03 -2.04 15.98
N PRO A 137 0.03 -2.09 16.83
CA PRO A 137 0.03 -1.41 18.11
C PRO A 137 0.33 0.09 17.94
N LEU A 138 -0.20 0.91 18.86
CA LEU A 138 0.07 2.35 18.92
C LEU A 138 1.56 2.69 19.05
N VAL A 139 2.29 1.84 19.76
CA VAL A 139 3.73 1.89 19.91
C VAL A 139 4.33 0.50 19.69
N ILE A 140 5.46 0.43 18.99
CA ILE A 140 6.14 -0.82 18.65
C ILE A 140 7.62 -0.72 19.02
N ALA A 141 8.20 -1.82 19.48
CA ALA A 141 9.63 -1.86 19.76
C ALA A 141 10.46 -1.59 18.48
N ARG A 142 11.41 -0.67 18.55
CA ARG A 142 12.33 -0.35 17.44
C ARG A 142 13.02 -1.61 16.91
N GLU A 143 13.40 -2.52 17.80
CA GLU A 143 14.01 -3.81 17.44
C GLU A 143 13.14 -4.62 16.44
N ARG A 144 11.81 -4.57 16.56
CA ARG A 144 10.89 -5.24 15.61
C ARG A 144 11.05 -4.67 14.20
N MET A 145 11.15 -3.35 14.10
CA MET A 145 11.33 -2.69 12.81
C MET A 145 12.72 -2.95 12.22
N GLU A 146 13.76 -3.03 13.08
CA GLU A 146 15.11 -3.43 12.64
C GLU A 146 15.14 -4.89 12.13
N ARG A 147 14.41 -5.80 12.77
CA ARG A 147 14.23 -7.17 12.25
C ARG A 147 13.53 -7.19 10.90
N ALA A 148 12.49 -6.37 10.71
CA ALA A 148 11.82 -6.24 9.42
C ALA A 148 12.78 -5.73 8.33
N LYS A 149 13.61 -4.71 8.64
CA LYS A 149 14.66 -4.23 7.74
C LYS A 149 15.67 -5.32 7.38
N ALA A 150 16.11 -6.11 8.37
CA ALA A 150 17.05 -7.22 8.13
C ALA A 150 16.45 -8.29 7.21
N VAL A 151 15.17 -8.62 7.36
CA VAL A 151 14.46 -9.57 6.48
C VAL A 151 14.36 -9.05 5.05
N VAL A 152 14.05 -7.77 4.87
CA VAL A 152 13.86 -7.18 3.53
C VAL A 152 15.20 -6.88 2.85
N GLY A 153 16.21 -6.47 3.60
CA GLY A 153 17.49 -6.07 3.03
C GLY A 153 17.39 -4.74 2.28
N THR A 154 18.16 -4.61 1.20
CA THR A 154 18.32 -3.35 0.46
C THR A 154 17.29 -3.12 -0.64
N GLU A 155 16.70 -4.19 -1.18
CA GLU A 155 15.73 -4.11 -2.28
C GLU A 155 14.30 -4.08 -1.76
N PRO A 156 13.44 -3.15 -2.25
CA PRO A 156 12.06 -3.08 -1.81
C PRO A 156 11.27 -4.34 -2.18
N LEU A 157 10.27 -4.65 -1.36
CA LEU A 157 9.39 -5.82 -1.55
C LEU A 157 8.53 -5.73 -2.81
N LEU A 158 8.20 -4.51 -3.24
CA LEU A 158 7.28 -4.26 -4.35
C LEU A 158 8.01 -3.56 -5.49
N LYS A 159 7.71 -3.97 -6.72
CA LYS A 159 8.24 -3.34 -7.94
C LYS A 159 7.08 -3.04 -8.88
N LEU A 160 7.09 -1.83 -9.46
CA LEU A 160 6.20 -1.44 -10.54
C LEU A 160 7.05 -1.14 -11.77
N LEU A 161 6.99 -2.04 -12.75
CA LEU A 161 7.71 -1.93 -14.01
C LEU A 161 6.82 -1.22 -15.03
N PRO A 162 7.17 0.00 -15.48
CA PRO A 162 6.36 0.74 -16.45
C PRO A 162 6.18 -0.03 -17.75
N MET A 163 4.99 -0.01 -18.32
CA MET A 163 4.74 -0.51 -19.67
C MET A 163 5.53 0.34 -20.66
N ARG A 164 6.20 -0.33 -21.59
CA ARG A 164 6.97 0.31 -22.66
C ARG A 164 6.35 -0.03 -23.99
N PRO A 165 5.76 0.93 -24.70
CA PRO A 165 5.28 0.71 -26.06
C PRO A 165 6.36 0.10 -26.93
N LYS A 166 6.00 -0.88 -27.76
CA LYS A 166 6.90 -1.58 -28.68
C LYS A 166 6.33 -1.55 -30.08
N ARG A 167 7.22 -1.59 -31.06
CA ARG A 167 6.87 -1.94 -32.43
C ARG A 167 7.04 -3.43 -32.62
N TYR A 168 6.06 -4.08 -33.25
CA TYR A 168 6.07 -5.53 -33.47
C TYR A 168 5.74 -5.87 -34.93
N GLY A 169 6.22 -7.03 -35.37
CA GLY A 169 5.79 -7.65 -36.62
C GLY A 169 4.89 -8.85 -36.29
N LEU A 170 3.85 -9.03 -37.08
CA LEU A 170 2.96 -10.17 -36.96
C LEU A 170 3.10 -11.09 -38.17
N VAL A 171 3.44 -12.32 -37.92
CA VAL A 171 3.44 -13.39 -38.92
C VAL A 171 2.35 -14.39 -38.57
N VAL A 172 1.38 -14.52 -39.44
CA VAL A 172 0.31 -15.51 -39.32
C VAL A 172 0.66 -16.68 -40.22
N THR A 173 0.57 -17.89 -39.70
CA THR A 173 0.82 -19.12 -40.45
C THR A 173 -0.46 -19.93 -40.53
N GLY A 174 -0.69 -20.51 -41.68
CA GLY A 174 -1.86 -21.36 -41.91
C GLY A 174 -2.25 -21.38 -43.40
N SER A 175 -2.22 -22.55 -43.99
CA SER A 175 -2.52 -22.79 -45.38
C SER A 175 -3.93 -22.29 -45.79
N GLU A 176 -4.90 -22.46 -44.91
CA GLU A 176 -6.27 -22.04 -45.12
C GLU A 176 -6.46 -20.50 -45.13
N VAL A 177 -5.68 -19.80 -44.30
CA VAL A 177 -5.64 -18.31 -44.26
C VAL A 177 -4.86 -17.79 -45.46
N PHE A 178 -3.68 -18.41 -45.73
CA PHE A 178 -2.82 -18.04 -46.83
C PHE A 178 -3.53 -18.16 -48.19
N HIS A 179 -4.28 -19.24 -48.39
CA HIS A 179 -5.06 -19.45 -49.63
C HIS A 179 -6.45 -18.76 -49.60
N GLY A 180 -6.76 -17.95 -48.58
CA GLY A 180 -8.01 -17.20 -48.49
C GLY A 180 -9.27 -18.07 -48.30
N ARG A 181 -9.11 -19.33 -47.85
CA ARG A 181 -10.23 -20.25 -47.58
C ARG A 181 -11.02 -19.88 -46.35
N ILE A 182 -10.32 -19.31 -45.34
CA ILE A 182 -10.94 -18.70 -44.17
C ILE A 182 -10.36 -17.29 -43.93
N ARG A 183 -11.13 -16.47 -43.23
CA ARG A 183 -10.71 -15.11 -42.86
C ARG A 183 -9.76 -15.17 -41.68
N ASP A 184 -8.65 -14.40 -41.70
CA ASP A 184 -7.82 -14.15 -40.57
C ASP A 184 -8.58 -13.36 -39.49
N THR A 185 -8.89 -14.01 -38.37
CA THR A 185 -9.49 -13.39 -37.18
C THR A 185 -8.46 -13.12 -36.09
N PHE A 186 -7.26 -13.69 -36.22
CA PHE A 186 -6.22 -13.63 -35.18
C PHE A 186 -5.53 -12.26 -35.15
N THR A 187 -5.26 -11.69 -36.33
CA THR A 187 -4.63 -10.38 -36.45
C THR A 187 -5.44 -9.30 -35.72
N GLY A 188 -6.77 -9.32 -35.84
CA GLY A 188 -7.63 -8.35 -35.14
C GLY A 188 -7.49 -8.41 -33.61
N VAL A 189 -7.45 -9.62 -33.05
CA VAL A 189 -7.28 -9.85 -31.60
C VAL A 189 -5.91 -9.36 -31.11
N ILE A 190 -4.85 -9.62 -31.88
CA ILE A 190 -3.50 -9.16 -31.51
C ILE A 190 -3.39 -7.64 -31.57
N LEU A 191 -3.94 -7.01 -32.58
CA LEU A 191 -3.99 -5.55 -32.72
C LEU A 191 -4.69 -4.90 -31.52
N GLU A 192 -5.85 -5.40 -31.12
CA GLU A 192 -6.59 -4.90 -29.96
C GLU A 192 -5.77 -5.05 -28.67
N LYS A 193 -5.30 -6.27 -28.38
CA LYS A 193 -4.57 -6.56 -27.15
C LYS A 193 -3.25 -5.81 -27.02
N LEU A 194 -2.47 -5.69 -28.07
CA LEU A 194 -1.21 -4.97 -28.03
C LEU A 194 -1.42 -3.46 -28.09
N GLY A 195 -2.51 -3.01 -28.71
CA GLY A 195 -2.94 -1.62 -28.72
C GLY A 195 -3.24 -1.07 -27.32
N GLU A 196 -3.79 -1.90 -26.41
CA GLU A 196 -4.01 -1.53 -24.99
C GLU A 196 -2.73 -1.07 -24.28
N TYR A 197 -1.57 -1.54 -24.75
CA TYR A 197 -0.24 -1.19 -24.22
C TYR A 197 0.50 -0.14 -25.04
N GLY A 198 -0.20 0.50 -26.02
CA GLY A 198 0.38 1.50 -26.92
C GLY A 198 1.39 0.91 -27.93
N CYS A 199 1.36 -0.41 -28.16
CA CYS A 199 2.22 -1.04 -29.13
C CYS A 199 1.69 -0.85 -30.56
N GLU A 200 2.60 -0.69 -31.53
CA GLU A 200 2.30 -0.43 -32.93
C GLU A 200 2.77 -1.59 -33.82
N MET A 201 1.90 -2.02 -34.75
CA MET A 201 2.27 -3.02 -35.74
C MET A 201 3.13 -2.40 -36.84
N ALA A 202 4.36 -2.90 -37.01
CA ALA A 202 5.29 -2.43 -38.04
C ALA A 202 5.06 -3.14 -39.39
N PHE A 203 4.73 -4.43 -39.35
CA PHE A 203 4.37 -5.20 -40.53
C PHE A 203 3.48 -6.37 -40.15
N HIS A 204 2.75 -6.85 -41.17
CA HIS A 204 1.93 -8.06 -41.11
C HIS A 204 2.19 -8.89 -42.35
N THR A 205 2.30 -10.20 -42.18
CA THR A 205 2.39 -11.13 -43.30
C THR A 205 1.71 -12.46 -42.96
N VAL A 206 1.19 -13.11 -43.97
CA VAL A 206 0.62 -14.46 -43.88
C VAL A 206 1.52 -15.42 -44.68
N LEU A 207 1.88 -16.52 -44.07
CA LEU A 207 2.71 -17.57 -44.66
C LEU A 207 1.93 -18.89 -44.70
N ASP A 208 2.26 -19.72 -45.72
CA ASP A 208 1.74 -21.08 -45.82
C ASP A 208 2.40 -22.01 -44.80
#